data_6ad2744de8cf5b8607d86256d4900670
#
_entry.id   6ad2744de8cf5b8607d86256d4900670
#
_cell.length_a   1.000
_cell.length_b   1.000
_cell.length_c   1.000
_cell.angle_alpha   90.00
_cell.angle_beta   90.00
_cell.angle_gamma   90.00
#
_symmetry.space_group_name_H-M   'P 1'
#
loop_
_entity.id
_entity.type
_entity.pdbx_description
1 polymer ?
#
loop_
_entity_poly.entity_id
_entity_poly.type
_entity_poly.pdbx_seq_one_letter_code
_entity_poly.pdbx_strand_id
1 'polypeptide(L)'
;MNRKILHLNNSHIFLIGMMGSGKTTIGQLLAKKIMLPFIDTDAMIEHSEGLSIQEIFSTKGEEYFRSLEVKCLENILNSKSGQIVACGGGLPIISGVMEQMKRAGIVVFLASDPELAYNRIQAQSNRPLLGQIESFRQLYNSRIQTYKNANITCAANGTPNEVVLLVLNALTQFEF
;
A
#
# COMPACT_ATOMS: atom_id res chain seq x y z
N MET A 1 -11.93 -21.31 -10.77
CA MET A 1 -11.54 -20.37 -9.68
C MET A 1 -11.11 -21.23 -8.48
N ASN A 2 -9.89 -21.06 -8.02
CA ASN A 2 -9.29 -21.99 -7.03
C ASN A 2 -10.00 -21.83 -5.67
N ARG A 3 -10.46 -22.93 -5.03
CA ARG A 3 -11.16 -22.91 -3.72
C ARG A 3 -10.39 -22.12 -2.63
N LYS A 4 -9.07 -22.06 -2.71
CA LYS A 4 -8.22 -21.27 -1.79
C LYS A 4 -8.43 -19.75 -1.89
N ILE A 5 -8.89 -19.22 -3.04
CA ILE A 5 -9.17 -17.78 -3.20
C ILE A 5 -10.52 -17.39 -2.56
N LEU A 6 -11.45 -18.33 -2.43
CA LEU A 6 -12.76 -18.10 -1.79
C LEU A 6 -12.65 -17.73 -0.29
N HIS A 7 -11.62 -18.19 0.40
CA HIS A 7 -11.37 -17.80 1.80
C HIS A 7 -10.92 -16.34 1.96
N LEU A 8 -10.42 -15.71 0.88
CA LEU A 8 -10.01 -14.31 0.89
C LEU A 8 -11.19 -13.33 0.81
N ASN A 9 -12.41 -13.80 0.47
CA ASN A 9 -13.57 -12.92 0.27
C ASN A 9 -14.00 -12.17 1.53
N ASN A 10 -13.61 -12.66 2.71
CA ASN A 10 -13.93 -12.02 3.99
C ASN A 10 -12.71 -11.35 4.66
N SER A 11 -11.53 -11.41 4.05
CA SER A 11 -10.30 -10.84 4.60
C SER A 11 -9.79 -9.71 3.71
N HIS A 12 -9.34 -8.63 4.32
CA HIS A 12 -8.67 -7.58 3.57
C HIS A 12 -7.28 -8.03 3.09
N ILE A 13 -6.84 -7.49 1.96
CA ILE A 13 -5.46 -7.63 1.47
C ILE A 13 -4.87 -6.23 1.41
N PHE A 14 -3.97 -5.94 2.34
CA PHE A 14 -3.30 -4.65 2.45
C PHE A 14 -1.98 -4.68 1.68
N LEU A 15 -1.86 -3.82 0.68
CA LEU A 15 -0.62 -3.63 -0.08
C LEU A 15 0.16 -2.47 0.56
N ILE A 16 1.34 -2.76 1.08
CA ILE A 16 2.22 -1.78 1.70
C ILE A 16 3.56 -1.66 0.95
N GLY A 17 4.28 -0.59 1.20
CA GLY A 17 5.59 -0.31 0.59
C GLY A 17 5.77 1.16 0.27
N MET A 18 6.96 1.51 -0.21
CA MET A 18 7.31 2.89 -0.56
C MET A 18 6.43 3.46 -1.68
N MET A 19 6.35 4.78 -1.75
CA MET A 19 5.85 5.46 -2.95
C MET A 19 6.63 4.99 -4.18
N GLY A 20 5.98 4.84 -5.33
CA GLY A 20 6.61 4.27 -6.54
C GLY A 20 6.75 2.74 -6.56
N SER A 21 6.38 2.00 -5.50
CA SER A 21 6.41 0.53 -5.49
C SER A 21 5.28 -0.12 -6.31
N GLY A 22 4.29 0.66 -6.78
CA GLY A 22 3.23 0.18 -7.65
C GLY A 22 1.95 -0.29 -6.95
N LYS A 23 1.76 0.00 -5.65
CA LYS A 23 0.60 -0.45 -4.86
C LYS A 23 -0.75 -0.22 -5.53
N THR A 24 -1.00 0.98 -6.01
CA THR A 24 -2.26 1.36 -6.69
C THR A 24 -2.46 0.53 -7.95
N THR A 25 -1.47 0.45 -8.82
CA THR A 25 -1.53 -0.30 -10.09
C THR A 25 -1.71 -1.80 -9.84
N ILE A 26 -0.89 -2.37 -8.96
CA ILE A 26 -0.96 -3.80 -8.59
C ILE A 26 -2.28 -4.10 -7.90
N GLY A 27 -2.73 -3.23 -7.00
CA GLY A 27 -4.00 -3.37 -6.27
C GLY A 27 -5.20 -3.41 -7.22
N GLN A 28 -5.27 -2.51 -8.18
CA GLN A 28 -6.33 -2.49 -9.18
C GLN A 28 -6.36 -3.75 -10.07
N LEU A 29 -5.19 -4.21 -10.51
CA LEU A 29 -5.07 -5.43 -11.31
C LEU A 29 -5.42 -6.67 -10.51
N LEU A 30 -4.96 -6.76 -9.27
CA LEU A 30 -5.25 -7.84 -8.34
C LEU A 30 -6.76 -7.91 -8.06
N ALA A 31 -7.37 -6.77 -7.72
CA ALA A 31 -8.80 -6.65 -7.45
C ALA A 31 -9.67 -7.17 -8.60
N LYS A 32 -9.32 -6.80 -9.84
CA LYS A 32 -10.00 -7.31 -11.04
C LYS A 32 -9.85 -8.83 -11.19
N LYS A 33 -8.67 -9.39 -10.87
CA LYS A 33 -8.42 -10.83 -11.02
C LYS A 33 -9.15 -11.70 -9.99
N ILE A 34 -9.33 -11.21 -8.77
CA ILE A 34 -9.98 -11.98 -7.70
C ILE A 34 -11.37 -11.47 -7.35
N MET A 35 -11.86 -10.48 -8.10
CA MET A 35 -13.22 -9.91 -7.97
C MET A 35 -13.50 -9.33 -6.57
N LEU A 36 -12.53 -8.67 -5.96
CA LEU A 36 -12.70 -7.91 -4.74
C LEU A 36 -12.71 -6.39 -5.04
N PRO A 37 -13.38 -5.58 -4.22
CA PRO A 37 -13.29 -4.13 -4.30
C PRO A 37 -11.85 -3.65 -4.09
N PHE A 38 -11.48 -2.54 -4.75
CA PHE A 38 -10.21 -1.87 -4.59
C PHE A 38 -10.39 -0.53 -3.88
N ILE A 39 -9.49 -0.27 -2.93
CA ILE A 39 -9.41 0.99 -2.20
C ILE A 39 -7.95 1.48 -2.23
N ASP A 40 -7.77 2.80 -2.41
CA ASP A 40 -6.51 3.50 -2.18
C ASP A 40 -6.73 4.50 -1.04
N THR A 41 -5.97 4.34 0.06
CA THR A 41 -6.18 5.16 1.26
C THR A 41 -5.85 6.63 1.02
N ASP A 42 -4.82 6.91 0.20
CA ASP A 42 -4.44 8.27 -0.14
C ASP A 42 -5.56 8.96 -0.95
N ALA A 43 -6.11 8.28 -1.95
CA ALA A 43 -7.23 8.78 -2.75
C ALA A 43 -8.51 8.98 -1.92
N MET A 44 -8.78 8.09 -0.95
CA MET A 44 -9.92 8.27 -0.03
C MET A 44 -9.77 9.51 0.84
N ILE A 45 -8.57 9.76 1.36
CA ILE A 45 -8.30 10.95 2.18
C ILE A 45 -8.46 12.22 1.34
N GLU A 46 -7.86 12.29 0.15
CA GLU A 46 -8.00 13.42 -0.75
C GLU A 46 -9.46 13.71 -1.11
N HIS A 47 -10.23 12.66 -1.41
CA HIS A 47 -11.65 12.79 -1.71
C HIS A 47 -12.45 13.31 -0.50
N SER A 48 -12.18 12.84 0.70
CA SER A 48 -12.90 13.25 1.91
C SER A 48 -12.58 14.67 2.34
N GLU A 49 -11.35 15.13 2.12
CA GLU A 49 -10.88 16.45 2.51
C GLU A 49 -11.11 17.52 1.42
N GLY A 50 -11.32 17.09 0.17
CA GLY A 50 -11.39 17.99 -0.99
C GLY A 50 -10.06 18.69 -1.29
N LEU A 51 -8.95 18.17 -0.76
CA LEU A 51 -7.59 18.72 -0.85
C LEU A 51 -6.62 17.60 -1.25
N SER A 52 -5.58 17.93 -2.00
CA SER A 52 -4.48 17.00 -2.23
C SER A 52 -3.70 16.74 -0.93
N ILE A 53 -3.02 15.59 -0.86
CA ILE A 53 -2.16 15.26 0.29
C ILE A 53 -1.14 16.37 0.54
N GLN A 54 -0.55 16.95 -0.52
CA GLN A 54 0.40 18.03 -0.42
C GLN A 54 -0.23 19.30 0.22
N GLU A 55 -1.46 19.63 -0.12
CA GLU A 55 -2.18 20.75 0.47
C GLU A 55 -2.55 20.47 1.94
N ILE A 56 -2.93 19.24 2.27
CA ILE A 56 -3.17 18.84 3.67
C ILE A 56 -1.90 19.02 4.50
N PHE A 57 -0.75 18.52 4.03
CA PHE A 57 0.52 18.69 4.74
C PHE A 57 0.91 20.15 4.91
N SER A 58 0.74 20.99 3.88
CA SER A 58 1.15 22.40 3.93
C SER A 58 0.21 23.27 4.79
N THR A 59 -1.09 22.92 4.86
CA THR A 59 -2.10 23.74 5.56
C THR A 59 -2.44 23.24 6.96
N LYS A 60 -2.43 21.91 7.15
CA LYS A 60 -2.90 21.26 8.40
C LYS A 60 -1.80 20.46 9.11
N GLY A 61 -0.68 20.20 8.45
CA GLY A 61 0.50 19.54 9.01
C GLY A 61 0.43 18.01 9.00
N GLU A 62 1.56 17.39 9.37
CA GLU A 62 1.72 15.93 9.33
C GLU A 62 0.83 15.22 10.36
N GLU A 63 0.72 15.73 11.57
CA GLU A 63 -0.07 15.10 12.63
C GLU A 63 -1.55 14.94 12.23
N TYR A 64 -2.10 15.98 11.61
CA TYR A 64 -3.46 15.95 11.09
C TYR A 64 -3.60 14.87 10.00
N PHE A 65 -2.66 14.81 9.05
CA PHE A 65 -2.68 13.78 8.02
C PHE A 65 -2.62 12.37 8.61
N ARG A 66 -1.75 12.12 9.62
CA ARG A 66 -1.68 10.82 10.30
C ARG A 66 -3.00 10.45 10.99
N SER A 67 -3.70 11.43 11.56
CA SER A 67 -5.04 11.16 12.12
C SER A 67 -6.06 10.75 11.06
N LEU A 68 -5.98 11.32 9.85
CA LEU A 68 -6.82 10.92 8.72
C LEU A 68 -6.48 9.52 8.21
N GLU A 69 -5.19 9.15 8.15
CA GLU A 69 -4.76 7.79 7.79
C GLU A 69 -5.35 6.75 8.75
N VAL A 70 -5.30 7.00 10.06
CA VAL A 70 -5.87 6.09 11.08
C VAL A 70 -7.39 5.99 10.93
N LYS A 71 -8.09 7.12 10.80
CA LYS A 71 -9.54 7.15 10.61
C LYS A 71 -9.97 6.44 9.32
N CYS A 72 -9.21 6.60 8.24
CA CYS A 72 -9.43 5.89 6.99
C CYS A 72 -9.31 4.38 7.18
N LEU A 73 -8.27 3.91 7.88
CA LEU A 73 -8.09 2.49 8.21
C LEU A 73 -9.26 1.97 9.06
N GLU A 74 -9.68 2.68 10.10
CA GLU A 74 -10.82 2.28 10.94
C GLU A 74 -12.09 2.07 10.10
N ASN A 75 -12.37 2.96 9.16
CA ASN A 75 -13.50 2.81 8.25
C ASN A 75 -13.39 1.54 7.38
N ILE A 76 -12.18 1.21 6.90
CA ILE A 76 -11.92 0.01 6.13
C ILE A 76 -12.13 -1.24 7.00
N LEU A 77 -11.59 -1.24 8.22
CA LEU A 77 -11.69 -2.38 9.16
C LEU A 77 -13.13 -2.67 9.59
N ASN A 78 -14.02 -1.69 9.56
CA ASN A 78 -15.44 -1.85 9.85
C ASN A 78 -16.22 -2.47 8.67
N SER A 79 -15.61 -2.65 7.50
CA SER A 79 -16.25 -3.31 6.37
C SER A 79 -16.40 -4.82 6.60
N LYS A 80 -17.60 -5.36 6.29
CA LYS A 80 -17.88 -6.80 6.41
C LYS A 80 -17.36 -7.64 5.25
N SER A 81 -16.92 -7.00 4.18
CA SER A 81 -16.39 -7.69 2.98
C SER A 81 -14.91 -7.41 2.81
N GLY A 82 -14.16 -8.43 2.37
CA GLY A 82 -12.76 -8.27 2.03
C GLY A 82 -12.53 -7.28 0.89
N GLN A 83 -11.42 -6.58 0.93
CA GLN A 83 -11.04 -5.54 -0.02
C GLN A 83 -9.55 -5.59 -0.30
N ILE A 84 -9.14 -5.18 -1.49
CA ILE A 84 -7.74 -4.89 -1.79
C ILE A 84 -7.47 -3.44 -1.44
N VAL A 85 -6.57 -3.21 -0.52
CA VAL A 85 -6.28 -1.88 0.02
C VAL A 85 -4.85 -1.47 -0.32
N ALA A 86 -4.67 -0.48 -1.17
CA ALA A 86 -3.37 0.18 -1.35
C ALA A 86 -3.19 1.21 -0.24
N CYS A 87 -2.24 0.96 0.65
CA CYS A 87 -1.99 1.81 1.81
C CYS A 87 -1.01 2.94 1.48
N GLY A 88 -1.27 4.14 1.98
CA GLY A 88 -0.28 5.22 2.02
C GLY A 88 1.03 4.74 2.64
N GLY A 89 2.17 5.20 2.13
CA GLY A 89 3.48 4.68 2.58
C GLY A 89 3.78 4.96 4.06
N GLY A 90 3.13 5.94 4.67
CA GLY A 90 3.28 6.26 6.08
C GLY A 90 2.38 5.44 7.01
N LEU A 91 1.23 4.99 6.53
CA LEU A 91 0.23 4.31 7.34
C LEU A 91 0.78 3.10 8.15
N PRO A 92 1.56 2.17 7.57
CA PRO A 92 2.10 1.03 8.31
C PRO A 92 3.13 1.41 9.39
N ILE A 93 3.67 2.64 9.34
CA ILE A 93 4.70 3.12 10.28
C ILE A 93 4.06 3.64 11.58
N ILE A 94 2.77 3.96 11.54
CA ILE A 94 2.05 4.41 12.73
C ILE A 94 1.96 3.24 13.73
N SER A 95 2.27 3.51 14.98
CA SER A 95 2.29 2.50 16.05
C SER A 95 0.98 1.74 16.15
N GLY A 96 1.04 0.41 16.18
CA GLY A 96 -0.11 -0.49 16.30
C GLY A 96 -0.91 -0.72 15.00
N VAL A 97 -0.67 0.05 13.94
CA VAL A 97 -1.42 -0.08 12.67
C VAL A 97 -1.10 -1.40 11.96
N MET A 98 0.17 -1.79 11.89
CA MET A 98 0.57 -3.07 11.28
C MET A 98 -0.17 -4.26 11.91
N GLU A 99 -0.27 -4.28 13.22
CA GLU A 99 -0.94 -5.36 13.95
C GLU A 99 -2.46 -5.34 13.73
N GLN A 100 -3.07 -4.16 13.61
CA GLN A 100 -4.49 -4.04 13.26
C GLN A 100 -4.76 -4.60 11.86
N MET A 101 -3.94 -4.25 10.88
CA MET A 101 -4.05 -4.77 9.51
C MET A 101 -3.89 -6.31 9.47
N LYS A 102 -2.92 -6.87 10.19
CA LYS A 102 -2.69 -8.32 10.27
C LYS A 102 -3.85 -9.09 10.91
N ARG A 103 -4.54 -8.48 11.89
CA ARG A 103 -5.76 -9.08 12.50
C ARG A 103 -6.95 -9.07 11.55
N ALA A 104 -7.01 -8.11 10.64
CA ALA A 104 -8.13 -7.94 9.71
C ALA A 104 -7.90 -8.63 8.36
N GLY A 105 -6.68 -9.09 8.08
CA GLY A 105 -6.38 -9.71 6.80
C GLY A 105 -4.90 -9.97 6.59
N ILE A 106 -4.51 -9.99 5.33
CA ILE A 106 -3.14 -10.28 4.89
C ILE A 106 -2.44 -9.01 4.49
N VAL A 107 -1.29 -8.73 5.09
CA VAL A 107 -0.43 -7.61 4.73
C VAL A 107 0.64 -8.10 3.76
N VAL A 108 0.68 -7.51 2.56
CA VAL A 108 1.64 -7.82 1.49
C VAL A 108 2.57 -6.63 1.29
N PHE A 109 3.83 -6.81 1.55
CA PHE A 109 4.86 -5.82 1.26
C PHE A 109 5.32 -5.95 -0.20
N LEU A 110 5.13 -4.91 -0.99
CA LEU A 110 5.66 -4.77 -2.34
C LEU A 110 7.09 -4.18 -2.24
N ALA A 111 8.08 -5.07 -2.18
CA ALA A 111 9.48 -4.72 -2.05
C ALA A 111 10.04 -4.31 -3.43
N SER A 112 10.16 -3.03 -3.68
CA SER A 112 10.79 -2.46 -4.87
C SER A 112 12.20 -1.98 -4.53
N ASP A 113 13.09 -2.06 -5.53
CA ASP A 113 14.36 -1.36 -5.47
C ASP A 113 14.14 0.15 -5.29
N PRO A 114 14.86 0.83 -4.37
CA PRO A 114 14.67 2.25 -4.11
C PRO A 114 14.89 3.13 -5.35
N GLU A 115 15.87 2.81 -6.19
CA GLU A 115 16.15 3.59 -7.39
C GLU A 115 15.05 3.41 -8.43
N LEU A 116 14.57 2.18 -8.61
CA LEU A 116 13.45 1.91 -9.51
C LEU A 116 12.19 2.62 -9.05
N ALA A 117 11.87 2.58 -7.75
CA ALA A 117 10.73 3.28 -7.18
C ALA A 117 10.84 4.79 -7.36
N TYR A 118 12.02 5.36 -7.09
CA TYR A 118 12.30 6.77 -7.30
C TYR A 118 12.13 7.18 -8.77
N ASN A 119 12.69 6.42 -9.70
CA ASN A 119 12.58 6.70 -11.14
C ASN A 119 11.12 6.66 -11.63
N ARG A 120 10.29 5.74 -11.09
CA ARG A 120 8.85 5.68 -11.40
C ARG A 120 8.12 6.93 -10.95
N ILE A 121 8.45 7.50 -9.78
CA ILE A 121 7.87 8.74 -9.27
C ILE A 121 8.29 9.92 -10.16
N GLN A 122 9.56 9.99 -10.53
CA GLN A 122 10.09 11.04 -11.41
C GLN A 122 9.37 11.06 -12.76
N ALA A 123 9.16 9.90 -13.36
CA ALA A 123 8.45 9.76 -14.63
C ALA A 123 6.99 10.27 -14.57
N GLN A 124 6.36 10.24 -13.39
CA GLN A 124 4.99 10.71 -13.19
C GLN A 124 4.90 12.20 -12.87
N SER A 125 5.95 12.80 -12.31
CA SER A 125 5.88 14.17 -11.76
C SER A 125 6.31 15.28 -12.72
N ASN A 126 6.78 14.98 -13.93
CA ASN A 126 7.32 15.95 -14.92
C ASN A 126 8.33 16.98 -14.34
N ARG A 127 8.86 16.79 -13.15
CA ARG A 127 9.86 17.65 -12.49
C ARG A 127 11.05 16.80 -12.07
N PRO A 128 12.24 17.01 -12.65
CA PRO A 128 13.46 16.38 -12.16
C PRO A 128 13.78 16.90 -10.76
N LEU A 129 13.65 16.03 -9.75
CA LEU A 129 14.04 16.33 -8.37
C LEU A 129 15.52 15.99 -8.19
N LEU A 130 16.39 16.78 -8.82
CA LEU A 130 17.84 16.70 -8.66
C LEU A 130 18.19 16.85 -7.17
N GLY A 131 18.90 15.87 -6.62
CA GLY A 131 19.33 15.86 -5.21
C GLY A 131 18.41 15.16 -4.21
N GLN A 132 17.23 14.68 -4.60
CA GLN A 132 16.26 14.05 -3.68
C GLN A 132 16.38 12.54 -3.55
N ILE A 133 17.19 11.86 -4.36
CA ILE A 133 17.34 10.40 -4.27
C ILE A 133 17.92 9.98 -2.92
N GLU A 134 18.84 10.75 -2.36
CA GLU A 134 19.42 10.44 -1.06
C GLU A 134 18.40 10.58 0.06
N SER A 135 17.58 11.62 0.05
CA SER A 135 16.45 11.77 0.99
C SER A 135 15.44 10.63 0.84
N PHE A 136 15.18 10.19 -0.40
CA PHE A 136 14.33 9.03 -0.65
C PHE A 136 14.93 7.74 -0.09
N ARG A 137 16.25 7.52 -0.26
CA ARG A 137 16.94 6.36 0.33
C ARG A 137 16.91 6.38 1.85
N GLN A 138 17.13 7.54 2.47
CA GLN A 138 17.03 7.70 3.93
C GLN A 138 15.63 7.35 4.41
N LEU A 139 14.59 7.87 3.75
CA LEU A 139 13.20 7.55 4.05
C LEU A 139 12.89 6.05 3.86
N TYR A 140 13.39 5.43 2.80
CA TYR A 140 13.27 3.99 2.57
C TYR A 140 13.92 3.20 3.72
N ASN A 141 15.15 3.54 4.08
CA ASN A 141 15.89 2.86 5.13
C ASN A 141 15.23 2.98 6.50
N SER A 142 14.60 4.12 6.80
CA SER A 142 13.84 4.31 8.05
C SER A 142 12.57 3.46 8.14
N ARG A 143 12.00 3.04 7.01
CA ARG A 143 10.71 2.34 6.93
C ARG A 143 10.81 0.85 6.65
N ILE A 144 11.91 0.40 6.04
CA ILE A 144 12.03 -0.97 5.51
C ILE A 144 11.85 -2.04 6.57
N GLN A 145 12.32 -1.81 7.80
CA GLN A 145 12.17 -2.80 8.88
C GLN A 145 10.71 -2.99 9.27
N THR A 146 9.92 -1.91 9.29
CA THR A 146 8.48 -2.00 9.54
C THR A 146 7.78 -2.75 8.41
N TYR A 147 8.10 -2.44 7.15
CA TYR A 147 7.48 -3.14 6.02
C TYR A 147 7.81 -4.64 6.00
N LYS A 148 9.02 -5.04 6.41
CA LYS A 148 9.41 -6.45 6.51
C LYS A 148 8.61 -7.25 7.54
N ASN A 149 7.89 -6.59 8.44
CA ASN A 149 6.96 -7.23 9.36
C ASN A 149 5.63 -7.66 8.69
N ALA A 150 5.44 -7.42 7.39
CA ALA A 150 4.29 -7.91 6.64
C ALA A 150 4.18 -9.45 6.68
N ASN A 151 2.97 -9.98 6.44
CA ASN A 151 2.76 -11.42 6.33
C ASN A 151 3.47 -12.02 5.10
N ILE A 152 3.49 -11.27 4.01
CA ILE A 152 4.07 -11.67 2.73
C ILE A 152 4.97 -10.55 2.21
N THR A 153 6.14 -10.91 1.67
CA THR A 153 6.99 -9.98 0.92
C THR A 153 7.09 -10.45 -0.53
N CYS A 154 6.72 -9.59 -1.47
CA CYS A 154 6.82 -9.84 -2.91
C CYS A 154 7.77 -8.84 -3.56
N ALA A 155 8.68 -9.31 -4.40
CA ALA A 155 9.50 -8.43 -5.23
C ALA A 155 8.62 -7.65 -6.23
N ALA A 156 8.79 -6.33 -6.30
CA ALA A 156 7.98 -5.43 -7.13
C ALA A 156 8.81 -4.72 -8.22
N ASN A 157 9.85 -5.39 -8.73
CA ASN A 157 10.76 -4.84 -9.74
C ASN A 157 10.35 -5.19 -11.19
N GLY A 158 9.47 -6.17 -11.36
CA GLY A 158 8.97 -6.60 -12.67
C GLY A 158 7.85 -5.73 -13.24
N THR A 159 7.27 -6.18 -14.33
CA THR A 159 6.05 -5.60 -14.90
C THR A 159 4.85 -5.76 -13.95
N PRO A 160 3.84 -4.91 -14.04
CA PRO A 160 2.65 -5.03 -13.19
C PRO A 160 2.00 -6.42 -13.21
N ASN A 161 1.91 -7.06 -14.38
CA ASN A 161 1.33 -8.39 -14.50
C ASN A 161 2.17 -9.49 -13.81
N GLU A 162 3.49 -9.41 -13.93
CA GLU A 162 4.40 -10.34 -13.22
C GLU A 162 4.25 -10.21 -11.71
N VAL A 163 4.24 -8.97 -11.20
CA VAL A 163 4.08 -8.72 -9.76
C VAL A 163 2.72 -9.21 -9.25
N VAL A 164 1.63 -8.98 -10.00
CA VAL A 164 0.31 -9.52 -9.65
C VAL A 164 0.32 -11.05 -9.56
N LEU A 165 1.01 -11.74 -10.49
CA LEU A 165 1.13 -13.20 -10.44
C LEU A 165 1.93 -13.67 -9.21
N LEU A 166 3.02 -12.97 -8.86
CA LEU A 166 3.79 -13.27 -7.65
C LEU A 166 2.93 -13.10 -6.39
N VAL A 167 2.17 -12.00 -6.29
CA VAL A 167 1.27 -11.76 -5.17
C VAL A 167 0.19 -12.85 -5.08
N LEU A 168 -0.45 -13.20 -6.19
CA LEU A 168 -1.47 -14.25 -6.23
C LEU A 168 -0.92 -15.62 -5.79
N ASN A 169 0.26 -15.98 -6.28
CA ASN A 169 0.90 -17.24 -5.88
C ASN A 169 1.21 -17.25 -4.38
N ALA A 170 1.75 -16.15 -3.85
CA ALA A 170 2.03 -16.03 -2.42
C ALA A 170 0.76 -16.10 -1.56
N LEU A 171 -0.32 -15.43 -1.98
CA LEU A 171 -1.62 -15.48 -1.30
C LEU A 171 -2.23 -16.89 -1.29
N THR A 172 -2.05 -17.68 -2.36
CA THR A 172 -2.56 -19.06 -2.40
C THR A 172 -1.77 -20.03 -1.53
N GLN A 173 -0.52 -19.68 -1.19
CA GLN A 173 0.35 -20.48 -0.31
C GLN A 173 0.27 -20.04 1.15
N PHE A 174 -0.29 -18.86 1.42
CA PHE A 174 -0.43 -18.35 2.78
C PHE A 174 -1.46 -19.18 3.56
N GLU A 175 -1.05 -19.69 4.71
CA GLU A 175 -1.91 -20.38 5.68
C GLU A 175 -2.24 -19.40 6.81
N PHE A 176 -3.56 -19.27 7.12
CA PHE A 176 -4.06 -18.43 8.22
C PHE A 176 -3.81 -19.05 9.58
#